data_fd8635489f56cff197b14ee68ced0952
#
_entry.id   fd8635489f56cff197b14ee68ced0952
#
_cell.length_a   1.000
_cell.length_b   1.000
_cell.length_c   1.000
_cell.angle_alpha   90.00
_cell.angle_beta   90.00
_cell.angle_gamma   90.00
#
_symmetry.space_group_name_H-M   'P 1'
#
loop_
_entity.id
_entity.type
_entity.pdbx_description
1 polymer ?
#
loop_
_entity_poly.entity_id
_entity_poly.type
_entity_poly.pdbx_seq_one_letter_code
_entity_poly.pdbx_strand_id
1 'polypeptide(L)'
;MAQIDINQIKKILPHRYPFLMIDRVIRVDPGKTLTAIKNVSVNEPFFEGHFPHRPVFPGVLMLECIAQASAILASLMIDATASGKNVYLFAGVDKARFKRPVGPGDQLFIDIEF
;
A
#
# COMPACT_ATOMS: atom_id res chain seq x y z
N MET A 1 -19.10 0.36 -3.65
CA MET A 1 -18.63 0.77 -2.33
C MET A 1 -17.80 2.03 -2.42
N ALA A 2 -17.88 2.86 -1.41
CA ALA A 2 -17.23 4.16 -1.42
C ALA A 2 -15.71 4.04 -1.46
N GLN A 3 -15.09 5.06 -2.02
CA GLN A 3 -13.64 5.17 -2.02
C GLN A 3 -13.14 5.67 -0.66
N ILE A 4 -11.86 5.42 -0.39
CA ILE A 4 -11.21 5.91 0.82
C ILE A 4 -10.07 6.81 0.37
N ASP A 5 -10.13 8.08 0.76
CA ASP A 5 -9.12 9.06 0.35
C ASP A 5 -7.92 9.05 1.29
N ILE A 6 -6.91 9.82 0.92
CA ILE A 6 -5.66 9.84 1.68
C ILE A 6 -5.84 10.31 3.13
N ASN A 7 -6.77 11.20 3.36
CA ASN A 7 -7.00 11.69 4.72
C ASN A 7 -7.54 10.59 5.62
N GLN A 8 -8.43 9.78 5.07
CA GLN A 8 -8.99 8.63 5.78
C GLN A 8 -7.95 7.52 5.95
N ILE A 9 -7.11 7.30 4.92
CA ILE A 9 -6.02 6.33 4.99
C ILE A 9 -5.07 6.68 6.13
N LYS A 10 -4.73 7.94 6.28
CA LYS A 10 -3.82 8.40 7.33
C LYS A 10 -4.38 8.19 8.73
N LYS A 11 -5.69 8.11 8.87
CA LYS A 11 -6.32 7.78 10.15
C LYS A 11 -6.25 6.29 10.46
N ILE A 12 -6.13 5.46 9.43
CA ILE A 12 -6.08 4.01 9.58
C ILE A 12 -4.63 3.53 9.73
N LEU A 13 -3.74 4.02 8.87
CA LEU A 13 -2.34 3.58 8.85
C LEU A 13 -1.47 4.56 9.62
N PRO A 14 -0.54 4.07 10.45
CA PRO A 14 0.39 4.96 11.15
C PRO A 14 1.53 5.45 10.28
N HIS A 15 1.73 4.82 9.12
CA HIS A 15 2.83 5.15 8.21
C HIS A 15 2.78 6.60 7.76
N ARG A 16 3.95 7.19 7.54
CA ARG A 16 4.09 8.54 7.01
C ARG A 16 5.24 8.55 6.02
N TYR A 17 5.46 9.69 5.36
CA TYR A 17 6.53 9.84 4.40
C TYR A 17 7.86 9.35 4.99
N PRO A 18 8.66 8.57 4.30
CA PRO A 18 8.47 8.10 2.92
C PRO A 18 7.83 6.71 2.80
N PHE A 19 7.28 6.17 3.87
CA PHE A 19 6.79 4.80 3.91
C PHE A 19 5.29 4.64 3.68
N LEU A 20 4.52 5.73 3.65
CA LEU A 20 3.11 5.61 3.34
C LEU A 20 2.94 5.37 1.84
N MET A 21 2.50 4.19 1.46
CA MET A 21 2.51 3.72 0.07
C MET A 21 1.14 3.73 -0.61
N ILE A 22 0.06 3.95 0.12
CA ILE A 22 -1.28 3.87 -0.45
C ILE A 22 -1.80 5.28 -0.68
N ASP A 23 -2.11 5.61 -1.93
CA ASP A 23 -2.61 6.93 -2.29
C ASP A 23 -4.12 7.02 -2.23
N ARG A 24 -4.80 5.93 -2.55
CA ARG A 24 -6.26 5.90 -2.52
C ARG A 24 -6.73 4.45 -2.53
N VAL A 25 -7.85 4.19 -1.87
CA VAL A 25 -8.58 2.95 -2.06
C VAL A 25 -9.72 3.27 -3.01
N ILE A 26 -9.72 2.63 -4.18
CA ILE A 26 -10.70 2.94 -5.22
C ILE A 26 -11.94 2.07 -5.13
N ARG A 27 -11.84 0.94 -4.45
CA ARG A 27 -12.97 0.05 -4.25
C ARG A 27 -12.74 -0.83 -3.03
N VAL A 28 -13.77 -1.00 -2.23
CA VAL A 28 -13.69 -1.89 -1.08
C VAL A 28 -15.04 -2.57 -0.86
N ASP A 29 -14.97 -3.88 -0.62
CA ASP A 29 -16.09 -4.69 -0.13
C ASP A 29 -15.66 -5.17 1.25
N PRO A 30 -16.16 -4.53 2.32
CA PRO A 30 -15.65 -4.79 3.67
C PRO A 30 -15.69 -6.27 4.03
N GLY A 31 -14.57 -6.75 4.56
CA GLY A 31 -14.44 -8.15 4.95
C GLY A 31 -14.11 -9.11 3.82
N LYS A 32 -14.05 -8.63 2.59
CA LYS A 32 -13.79 -9.49 1.43
C LYS A 32 -12.65 -9.02 0.56
N THR A 33 -12.80 -7.87 -0.09
CA THR A 33 -11.84 -7.41 -1.09
C THR A 33 -11.57 -5.92 -0.97
N LEU A 34 -10.42 -5.52 -1.49
CA LEU A 34 -10.05 -4.11 -1.56
C LEU A 34 -9.12 -3.91 -2.74
N THR A 35 -9.30 -2.81 -3.46
CA THR A 35 -8.38 -2.38 -4.51
C THR A 35 -7.86 -1.01 -4.17
N ALA A 36 -6.55 -0.90 -4.04
CA ALA A 36 -5.86 0.34 -3.73
C ALA A 36 -4.94 0.74 -4.86
N ILE A 37 -4.53 2.00 -4.88
CA ILE A 37 -3.55 2.47 -5.86
C ILE A 37 -2.35 3.10 -5.16
N LYS A 38 -1.20 2.92 -5.79
CA LYS A 38 0.06 3.60 -5.46
C LYS A 38 0.55 4.25 -6.74
N ASN A 39 0.70 5.56 -6.73
CA ASN A 39 1.30 6.30 -7.84
C ASN A 39 2.80 6.36 -7.64
N VAL A 40 3.56 5.93 -8.65
CA VAL A 40 5.02 5.89 -8.58
C VAL A 40 5.58 7.14 -9.25
N SER A 41 6.37 7.90 -8.50
CA SER A 41 6.96 9.14 -8.97
C SER A 41 8.48 9.09 -8.79
N VAL A 42 9.21 9.72 -9.72
CA VAL A 42 10.66 9.84 -9.56
C VAL A 42 11.01 10.65 -8.31
N ASN A 43 10.08 11.45 -7.82
CA ASN A 43 10.28 12.27 -6.62
C ASN A 43 10.04 11.45 -5.34
N GLU A 44 10.63 10.27 -5.27
CA GLU A 44 10.60 9.43 -4.09
C GLU A 44 12.04 9.08 -3.72
N PRO A 45 12.38 9.09 -2.43
CA PRO A 45 13.79 9.08 -2.02
C PRO A 45 14.57 7.84 -2.41
N PHE A 46 13.91 6.68 -2.51
CA PHE A 46 14.63 5.44 -2.78
C PHE A 46 15.14 5.33 -4.21
N PHE A 47 14.64 6.13 -5.15
CA PHE A 47 15.12 6.06 -6.53
C PHE A 47 16.54 6.60 -6.69
N GLU A 48 17.03 7.39 -5.75
CA GLU A 48 18.42 7.84 -5.81
C GLU A 48 19.41 6.68 -5.73
N GLY A 49 19.04 5.64 -4.99
CA GLY A 49 19.89 4.48 -4.82
C GLY A 49 19.49 3.25 -5.61
N HIS A 50 18.31 3.26 -6.22
CA HIS A 50 17.75 2.06 -6.82
C HIS A 50 17.11 2.33 -8.18
N PHE A 51 17.77 2.74 -9.22
CA PHE A 51 19.21 2.96 -9.26
C PHE A 51 19.48 4.35 -9.85
N PRO A 52 20.64 4.98 -9.62
CA PRO A 52 20.87 6.36 -10.02
C PRO A 52 20.64 6.68 -11.50
N HIS A 53 20.98 5.75 -12.38
CA HIS A 53 20.83 5.94 -13.83
C HIS A 53 19.61 5.23 -14.41
N ARG A 54 18.90 4.46 -13.61
CA ARG A 54 17.69 3.76 -14.05
C ARG A 54 16.79 3.48 -12.85
N PRO A 55 15.80 4.33 -12.60
CA PRO A 55 14.93 4.13 -11.44
C PRO A 55 14.03 2.91 -11.61
N VAL A 56 14.08 2.01 -10.64
CA VAL A 56 13.25 0.81 -10.58
C VAL A 56 12.60 0.76 -9.21
N PHE A 57 11.29 0.59 -9.16
CA PHE A 57 10.58 0.50 -7.88
C PHE A 57 10.98 -0.79 -7.18
N PRO A 58 11.52 -0.71 -5.95
CA PRO A 58 12.00 -1.91 -5.25
C PRO A 58 10.90 -2.91 -4.99
N GLY A 59 11.20 -4.21 -5.27
CA GLY A 59 10.22 -5.27 -5.03
C GLY A 59 9.79 -5.37 -3.58
N VAL A 60 10.71 -5.11 -2.65
CA VAL A 60 10.38 -5.14 -1.22
C VAL A 60 9.35 -4.07 -0.86
N LEU A 61 9.34 -2.95 -1.58
CA LEU A 61 8.33 -1.91 -1.35
C LEU A 61 6.99 -2.27 -1.99
N MET A 62 6.98 -3.11 -3.02
CA MET A 62 5.72 -3.67 -3.51
C MET A 62 5.08 -4.55 -2.44
N LEU A 63 5.89 -5.33 -1.73
CA LEU A 63 5.39 -6.11 -0.60
C LEU A 63 4.86 -5.21 0.51
N GLU A 64 5.51 -4.09 0.73
CA GLU A 64 5.04 -3.11 1.70
C GLU A 64 3.68 -2.53 1.28
N CYS A 65 3.50 -2.23 -0.01
CA CYS A 65 2.20 -1.78 -0.53
C CYS A 65 1.10 -2.80 -0.23
N ILE A 66 1.40 -4.07 -0.47
CA ILE A 66 0.45 -5.15 -0.20
C ILE A 66 0.12 -5.23 1.29
N ALA A 67 1.13 -5.12 2.13
CA ALA A 67 0.94 -5.16 3.58
C ALA A 67 0.05 -4.00 4.06
N GLN A 68 0.29 -2.80 3.54
CA GLN A 68 -0.50 -1.64 3.94
C GLN A 68 -1.94 -1.74 3.45
N ALA A 69 -2.15 -2.17 2.21
CA ALA A 69 -3.50 -2.37 1.69
C ALA A 69 -4.24 -3.43 2.49
N SER A 70 -3.54 -4.50 2.86
CA SER A 70 -4.13 -5.56 3.68
C SER A 70 -4.50 -5.04 5.07
N ALA A 71 -3.67 -4.17 5.65
CA ALA A 71 -3.97 -3.57 6.95
C ALA A 71 -5.21 -2.69 6.88
N ILE A 72 -5.39 -1.96 5.78
CA ILE A 72 -6.60 -1.16 5.61
C ILE A 72 -7.84 -2.06 5.58
N LEU A 73 -7.80 -3.13 4.78
CA LEU A 73 -8.95 -4.04 4.71
C LEU A 73 -9.21 -4.69 6.07
N ALA A 74 -8.16 -5.11 6.76
CA ALA A 74 -8.30 -5.71 8.10
C ALA A 74 -8.93 -4.73 9.09
N SER A 75 -8.55 -3.46 9.03
CA SER A 75 -9.07 -2.45 9.96
C SER A 75 -10.56 -2.22 9.77
N LEU A 76 -11.06 -2.40 8.55
CA LEU A 76 -12.48 -2.25 8.27
C LEU A 76 -13.31 -3.40 8.80
N MET A 77 -12.67 -4.52 9.11
CA MET A 77 -13.34 -5.69 9.70
C MET A 77 -13.42 -5.59 11.22
N ILE A 78 -12.61 -4.75 11.82
CA ILE A 78 -12.54 -4.56 13.27
C ILE A 78 -13.34 -3.31 13.59
N ASP A 79 -13.92 -3.28 14.79
CA ASP A 79 -14.65 -2.10 15.24
C ASP A 79 -13.73 -0.88 15.16
N ALA A 80 -14.17 0.12 14.41
CA ALA A 80 -13.39 1.33 14.19
C ALA A 80 -13.06 2.06 15.49
N THR A 81 -13.85 1.89 16.53
CA THR A 81 -13.60 2.57 17.81
C THR A 81 -12.35 2.04 18.50
N ALA A 82 -11.94 0.82 18.18
CA ALA A 82 -10.76 0.22 18.79
C ALA A 82 -9.49 0.53 18.02
N SER A 83 -9.59 1.12 16.86
CA SER A 83 -8.50 1.15 15.89
C SER A 83 -7.42 2.18 16.15
N GLY A 84 -7.67 3.20 16.90
CA GLY A 84 -6.74 4.33 16.99
C GLY A 84 -5.36 3.98 17.53
N LYS A 85 -5.21 2.84 18.15
CA LYS A 85 -3.96 2.44 18.78
C LYS A 85 -3.39 1.15 18.22
N ASN A 86 -4.05 0.54 17.25
CA ASN A 86 -3.59 -0.73 16.71
C ASN A 86 -2.51 -0.51 15.67
N VAL A 87 -1.48 -1.34 15.75
CA VAL A 87 -0.42 -1.36 14.75
C VAL A 87 -0.46 -2.74 14.09
N TYR A 88 -0.57 -2.75 12.78
CA TYR A 88 -0.64 -3.98 12.03
C TYR A 88 0.74 -4.35 11.52
N LEU A 89 1.25 -5.49 11.98
CA LEU A 89 2.56 -5.96 11.59
C LEU A 89 2.40 -7.06 10.55
N PHE A 90 3.11 -6.87 9.43
CA PHE A 90 3.12 -7.85 8.37
C PHE A 90 4.05 -8.99 8.76
N ALA A 91 3.50 -10.18 8.99
CA ALA A 91 4.27 -11.30 9.52
C ALA A 91 5.07 -12.04 8.46
N GLY A 92 4.65 -11.98 7.20
CA GLY A 92 5.38 -12.65 6.16
C GLY A 92 4.61 -12.68 4.85
N VAL A 93 5.30 -13.15 3.82
CA VAL A 93 4.73 -13.31 2.49
C VAL A 93 5.16 -14.66 1.93
N ASP A 94 4.26 -15.31 1.21
CA ASP A 94 4.54 -16.59 0.56
C ASP A 94 4.40 -16.42 -0.95
N LYS A 95 5.40 -16.92 -1.70
CA LYS A 95 5.39 -16.98 -3.17
C LYS A 95 5.23 -15.62 -3.86
N ALA A 96 6.04 -14.64 -3.47
CA ALA A 96 6.04 -13.35 -4.16
C ALA A 96 6.79 -13.45 -5.50
N ARG A 97 6.23 -12.82 -6.54
CA ARG A 97 6.86 -12.77 -7.86
C ARG A 97 6.76 -11.37 -8.45
N PHE A 98 7.84 -10.93 -9.07
CA PHE A 98 7.89 -9.63 -9.73
C PHE A 98 8.19 -9.84 -11.21
N LYS A 99 7.16 -9.81 -12.05
CA LYS A 99 7.27 -10.24 -13.44
C LYS A 99 7.78 -9.17 -14.39
N ARG A 100 7.69 -7.90 -14.01
CA ARG A 100 8.25 -6.82 -14.82
C ARG A 100 8.62 -5.65 -13.93
N PRO A 101 9.58 -4.84 -14.38
CA PRO A 101 9.98 -3.66 -13.64
C PRO A 101 8.86 -2.63 -13.54
N VAL A 102 8.79 -1.94 -12.41
CA VAL A 102 7.91 -0.81 -12.20
C VAL A 102 8.79 0.41 -11.98
N GLY A 103 8.43 1.51 -12.57
CA GLY A 103 9.21 2.74 -12.46
C GLY A 103 8.36 3.97 -12.42
N PRO A 104 9.02 5.15 -12.34
CA PRO A 104 8.31 6.43 -12.30
C PRO A 104 7.34 6.57 -13.47
N GLY A 105 6.15 7.06 -13.16
CA GLY A 105 5.07 7.20 -14.13
C GLY A 105 4.09 6.04 -14.11
N ASP A 106 4.43 4.93 -13.47
CA ASP A 106 3.52 3.81 -13.36
C ASP A 106 2.54 4.00 -12.19
N GLN A 107 1.39 3.38 -12.32
CA GLN A 107 0.41 3.31 -11.24
C GLN A 107 0.20 1.85 -10.89
N LEU A 108 0.41 1.51 -9.62
CA LEU A 108 0.19 0.16 -9.13
C LEU A 108 -1.25 0.01 -8.66
N PHE A 109 -1.90 -1.04 -9.13
CA PHE A 109 -3.19 -1.48 -8.58
C PHE A 109 -2.93 -2.65 -7.66
N ILE A 110 -3.36 -2.53 -6.41
CA ILE A 110 -3.11 -3.52 -5.38
C ILE A 110 -4.43 -4.14 -4.99
N ASP A 111 -4.62 -5.39 -5.39
CA ASP A 111 -5.85 -6.13 -5.11
C ASP A 111 -5.64 -7.07 -3.94
N ILE A 112 -6.45 -6.91 -2.91
CA ILE A 112 -6.39 -7.72 -1.71
C ILE A 112 -7.69 -8.51 -1.60
N GLU A 113 -7.57 -9.79 -1.26
CA GLU A 113 -8.70 -10.67 -1.05
C GLU A 113 -8.47 -11.50 0.21
N PHE A 114 -9.45 -11.52 1.07
CA PHE A 114 -9.40 -12.35 2.29
C PHE A 114 -10.24 -13.60 2.13
#